data_360a9a6ff0a453250a1052f0d319d0eb
#
_entry.id   360a9a6ff0a453250a1052f0d319d0eb
#
_cell.length_a   1.000
_cell.length_b   1.000
_cell.length_c   1.000
_cell.angle_alpha   90.00
_cell.angle_beta   90.00
_cell.angle_gamma   90.00
#
_symmetry.space_group_name_H-M   'P 1'
#
loop_
_entity.id
_entity.type
_entity.pdbx_description
1 polymer ?
#
loop_
_entity_poly.entity_id
_entity_poly.type
_entity_poly.pdbx_seq_one_letter_code
_entity_poly.pdbx_strand_id
1 'polypeptide(L)'
;MSEGALAPRRLIVGITGATGSIYAIRLLEALRKTDVESHLVLSRWGARTLIHETDRTLDQVRSLATHSYKDNDQGARISSGSFVTMGMIIVPCSVKTLADIAHGHSGELVHRAADVVLKERRRLVLAVREAPFTDIHLENMLKLSRMGVIISPPMPAFYNRPTSIEDLVDHTVARWLDLFGIEVATAARWTGEMGTGTPPPPVNLSPARHRHTRVPPPPLDPSSPRHPQTGAPPPPIDLSSPRRKPGPSANVPSATATRASRANTPSATEPAKRTRK
;
A
#
# COMPACT_ATOMS: atom_id res chain seq x y z
N MET A 1 24.30 11.95 -35.50
CA MET A 1 22.95 11.82 -34.90
C MET A 1 23.11 10.88 -33.72
N SER A 2 23.13 11.42 -32.49
CA SER A 2 23.25 10.60 -31.30
C SER A 2 21.95 9.78 -31.16
N GLU A 3 22.05 8.45 -31.17
CA GLU A 3 20.96 7.57 -30.74
C GLU A 3 20.48 8.06 -29.38
N GLY A 4 19.24 8.54 -29.32
CA GLY A 4 18.64 9.01 -28.10
C GLY A 4 18.55 7.84 -27.13
N ALA A 5 19.44 7.79 -26.14
CA ALA A 5 19.37 6.80 -25.07
C ALA A 5 17.96 6.85 -24.46
N LEU A 6 17.22 5.77 -24.58
CA LEU A 6 15.90 5.63 -23.94
C LEU A 6 16.05 5.96 -22.46
N ALA A 7 15.17 6.82 -21.96
CA ALA A 7 15.18 7.16 -20.54
C ALA A 7 15.11 5.87 -19.71
N PRO A 8 15.94 5.73 -18.66
CA PRO A 8 15.99 4.51 -17.89
C PRO A 8 14.62 4.19 -17.29
N ARG A 9 14.20 2.94 -17.40
CA ARG A 9 12.96 2.42 -16.84
C ARG A 9 13.14 2.26 -15.33
N ARG A 10 12.39 3.00 -14.51
CA ARG A 10 12.54 3.03 -13.05
C ARG A 10 11.24 2.71 -12.36
N LEU A 11 11.26 1.79 -11.40
CA LEU A 11 10.11 1.44 -10.56
C LEU A 11 10.44 1.65 -9.08
N ILE A 12 9.59 2.40 -8.37
CA ILE A 12 9.70 2.55 -6.92
C ILE A 12 8.99 1.39 -6.24
N VAL A 13 9.68 0.74 -5.29
CA VAL A 13 9.13 -0.35 -4.48
C VAL A 13 9.10 0.09 -3.02
N GLY A 14 7.89 0.22 -2.47
CA GLY A 14 7.67 0.50 -1.05
C GLY A 14 7.36 -0.77 -0.27
N ILE A 15 7.96 -0.94 0.91
CA ILE A 15 7.63 -2.04 1.83
C ILE A 15 7.14 -1.45 3.14
N THR A 16 5.91 -1.79 3.57
CA THR A 16 5.33 -1.27 4.79
C THR A 16 4.93 -2.37 5.78
N GLY A 17 4.44 -1.99 6.97
CA GLY A 17 4.29 -2.88 8.10
C GLY A 17 3.04 -3.76 8.07
N ALA A 18 2.74 -4.40 6.94
CA ALA A 18 1.74 -5.46 6.86
C ALA A 18 2.43 -6.80 6.59
N THR A 19 1.78 -7.92 6.89
CA THR A 19 2.31 -9.26 6.59
C THR A 19 2.35 -9.51 5.09
N GLY A 20 3.26 -10.37 4.63
CA GLY A 20 3.46 -10.70 3.22
C GLY A 20 4.74 -10.12 2.63
N SER A 21 5.79 -9.94 3.43
CA SER A 21 7.12 -9.47 3.00
C SER A 21 7.71 -10.33 1.88
N ILE A 22 7.33 -11.61 1.80
CA ILE A 22 7.75 -12.52 0.75
C ILE A 22 7.39 -12.01 -0.65
N TYR A 23 6.24 -11.36 -0.82
CA TYR A 23 5.84 -10.78 -2.10
C TYR A 23 6.81 -9.68 -2.56
N ALA A 24 7.27 -8.82 -1.63
CA ALA A 24 8.25 -7.78 -1.95
C ALA A 24 9.61 -8.37 -2.34
N ILE A 25 10.06 -9.40 -1.64
CA ILE A 25 11.31 -10.10 -1.94
C ILE A 25 11.24 -10.70 -3.35
N ARG A 26 10.19 -11.47 -3.65
CA ARG A 26 10.01 -12.11 -4.97
C ARG A 26 9.87 -11.07 -6.09
N LEU A 27 9.21 -9.93 -5.83
CA LEU A 27 9.11 -8.83 -6.78
C LEU A 27 10.48 -8.21 -7.08
N LEU A 28 11.30 -7.96 -6.06
CA LEU A 28 12.66 -7.45 -6.25
C LEU A 28 13.55 -8.47 -6.99
N GLU A 29 13.45 -9.77 -6.64
CA GLU A 29 14.16 -10.84 -7.33
C GLU A 29 13.75 -10.95 -8.82
N ALA A 30 12.46 -10.73 -9.13
CA ALA A 30 11.97 -10.70 -10.50
C ALA A 30 12.50 -9.47 -11.26
N LEU A 31 12.48 -8.29 -10.65
CA LEU A 31 13.00 -7.05 -11.26
C LEU A 31 14.49 -7.13 -11.58
N ARG A 32 15.30 -7.82 -10.78
CA ARG A 32 16.74 -8.04 -11.08
C ARG A 32 17.01 -8.76 -12.39
N LYS A 33 16.02 -9.47 -12.92
CA LYS A 33 16.13 -10.20 -14.21
C LYS A 33 15.66 -9.36 -15.39
N THR A 34 15.36 -8.07 -15.17
CA THR A 34 14.88 -7.12 -16.18
C THR A 34 15.82 -5.93 -16.33
N ASP A 35 15.54 -5.06 -17.29
CA ASP A 35 16.22 -3.78 -17.52
C ASP A 35 15.70 -2.63 -16.62
N VAL A 36 14.84 -2.92 -15.65
CA VAL A 36 14.20 -1.94 -14.78
C VAL A 36 15.04 -1.64 -13.54
N GLU A 37 15.43 -0.39 -13.36
CA GLU A 37 16.05 0.08 -12.11
C GLU A 37 15.01 0.09 -10.99
N SER A 38 15.23 -0.70 -9.94
CA SER A 38 14.37 -0.73 -8.76
C SER A 38 14.85 0.22 -7.68
N HIS A 39 13.95 1.06 -7.15
CA HIS A 39 14.20 2.06 -6.11
C HIS A 39 13.43 1.68 -4.86
N LEU A 40 14.11 1.06 -3.89
CA LEU A 40 13.52 0.50 -2.69
C LEU A 40 13.47 1.50 -1.55
N VAL A 41 12.31 1.61 -0.89
CA VAL A 41 12.14 2.29 0.39
C VAL A 41 11.38 1.38 1.36
N LEU A 42 11.95 1.17 2.57
CA LEU A 42 11.34 0.36 3.61
C LEU A 42 10.92 1.26 4.78
N SER A 43 9.65 1.19 5.16
CA SER A 43 9.22 1.84 6.40
C SER A 43 9.82 1.12 7.63
N ARG A 44 9.84 1.80 8.77
CA ARG A 44 10.33 1.24 10.02
C ARG A 44 9.63 -0.09 10.39
N TRP A 45 8.31 -0.15 10.23
CA TRP A 45 7.54 -1.36 10.50
C TRP A 45 7.68 -2.41 9.40
N GLY A 46 7.81 -2.01 8.13
CA GLY A 46 8.11 -2.92 7.03
C GLY A 46 9.42 -3.67 7.25
N ALA A 47 10.46 -2.98 7.74
CA ALA A 47 11.73 -3.60 8.08
C ALA A 47 11.60 -4.63 9.24
N ARG A 48 10.81 -4.32 10.27
CA ARG A 48 10.58 -5.24 11.40
C ARG A 48 9.77 -6.47 10.99
N THR A 49 8.70 -6.28 10.22
CA THR A 49 7.86 -7.37 9.73
C THR A 49 8.66 -8.31 8.84
N LEU A 50 9.49 -7.76 7.94
CA LEU A 50 10.33 -8.56 7.05
C LEU A 50 11.29 -9.48 7.81
N ILE A 51 11.99 -8.96 8.83
CA ILE A 51 12.88 -9.79 9.67
C ILE A 51 12.09 -10.87 10.42
N HIS A 52 10.87 -10.57 10.84
CA HIS A 52 10.04 -11.52 11.58
C HIS A 52 9.48 -12.64 10.69
N GLU A 53 9.16 -12.33 9.45
CA GLU A 53 8.49 -13.26 8.53
C GLU A 53 9.45 -14.11 7.68
N THR A 54 10.72 -13.71 7.58
CA THR A 54 11.66 -14.34 6.64
C THR A 54 13.03 -14.51 7.26
N ASP A 55 13.81 -15.47 6.72
CA ASP A 55 15.21 -15.70 7.10
C ASP A 55 16.18 -14.70 6.46
N ARG A 56 15.67 -13.62 5.83
CA ARG A 56 16.50 -12.61 5.16
C ARG A 56 16.87 -11.47 6.09
N THR A 57 18.13 -11.04 6.03
CA THR A 57 18.54 -9.78 6.67
C THR A 57 18.09 -8.57 5.84
N LEU A 58 17.99 -7.39 6.48
CA LEU A 58 17.66 -6.15 5.77
C LEU A 58 18.65 -5.84 4.65
N ASP A 59 19.94 -6.10 4.86
CA ASP A 59 20.97 -5.82 3.87
C ASP A 59 20.88 -6.78 2.68
N GLN A 60 20.53 -8.04 2.91
CA GLN A 60 20.22 -8.97 1.82
C GLN A 60 19.04 -8.47 0.97
N VAL A 61 17.98 -7.98 1.59
CA VAL A 61 16.82 -7.47 0.82
C VAL A 61 17.14 -6.14 0.13
N ARG A 62 17.88 -5.24 0.78
CA ARG A 62 18.35 -4.00 0.16
C ARG A 62 19.23 -4.26 -1.06
N SER A 63 20.09 -5.27 -1.01
CA SER A 63 20.97 -5.66 -2.12
C SER A 63 20.22 -6.25 -3.33
N LEU A 64 18.93 -6.61 -3.17
CA LEU A 64 18.09 -7.01 -4.30
C LEU A 64 17.68 -5.82 -5.17
N ALA A 65 17.64 -4.62 -4.62
CA ALA A 65 17.27 -3.41 -5.34
C ALA A 65 18.49 -2.74 -5.99
N THR A 66 18.27 -2.03 -7.10
CA THR A 66 19.30 -1.20 -7.74
C THR A 66 19.71 -0.04 -6.83
N HIS A 67 18.72 0.57 -6.17
CA HIS A 67 18.92 1.64 -5.19
C HIS A 67 18.04 1.42 -3.96
N SER A 68 18.56 1.71 -2.77
CA SER A 68 17.81 1.63 -1.52
C SER A 68 17.94 2.92 -0.74
N TYR A 69 16.83 3.40 -0.20
CA TYR A 69 16.72 4.66 0.54
C TYR A 69 16.29 4.41 1.99
N LYS A 70 16.72 5.31 2.88
CA LYS A 70 16.18 5.35 4.24
C LYS A 70 14.82 6.06 4.23
N ASP A 71 13.86 5.59 5.00
CA ASP A 71 12.49 6.12 5.01
C ASP A 71 12.38 7.56 5.55
N ASN A 72 13.38 8.02 6.29
CA ASN A 72 13.48 9.40 6.79
C ASN A 72 14.26 10.34 5.84
N ASP A 73 14.73 9.87 4.69
CA ASP A 73 15.50 10.67 3.73
C ASP A 73 14.56 11.43 2.76
N GLN A 74 14.05 12.56 3.20
CA GLN A 74 13.21 13.43 2.37
C GLN A 74 13.97 14.11 1.21
N GLY A 75 15.31 14.05 1.21
CA GLY A 75 16.17 14.53 0.11
C GLY A 75 16.41 13.50 -0.99
N ALA A 76 15.93 12.27 -0.85
CA ALA A 76 16.10 11.21 -1.82
C ALA A 76 15.51 11.56 -3.20
N ARG A 77 16.10 11.04 -4.30
CA ARG A 77 15.63 11.32 -5.68
C ARG A 77 14.15 11.05 -5.89
N ILE A 78 13.62 9.99 -5.27
CA ILE A 78 12.21 9.57 -5.38
C ILE A 78 11.22 10.54 -4.70
N SER A 79 11.71 11.52 -3.93
CA SER A 79 10.89 12.58 -3.33
C SER A 79 10.58 13.73 -4.29
N SER A 80 11.18 13.72 -5.50
CA SER A 80 11.03 14.79 -6.50
C SER A 80 10.31 14.32 -7.76
N GLY A 81 9.37 15.11 -8.25
CA GLY A 81 8.66 14.83 -9.50
C GLY A 81 9.55 14.89 -10.75
N SER A 82 10.66 15.63 -10.71
CA SER A 82 11.64 15.68 -11.80
C SER A 82 12.41 14.37 -11.99
N PHE A 83 12.42 13.50 -10.98
CA PHE A 83 12.96 12.16 -11.12
C PHE A 83 11.92 11.24 -11.78
N VAL A 84 12.06 11.04 -13.09
CA VAL A 84 11.07 10.31 -13.89
C VAL A 84 11.11 8.82 -13.55
N THR A 85 9.93 8.26 -13.23
CA THR A 85 9.74 6.82 -12.95
C THR A 85 8.49 6.31 -13.67
N MET A 86 8.41 5.00 -13.87
CA MET A 86 7.20 4.31 -14.38
C MET A 86 6.04 4.38 -13.39
N GLY A 87 6.36 4.60 -12.12
CA GLY A 87 5.41 4.63 -11.02
C GLY A 87 5.97 3.98 -9.76
N MET A 88 5.04 3.54 -8.90
CA MET A 88 5.38 2.93 -7.61
C MET A 88 4.43 1.78 -7.30
N ILE A 89 4.97 0.72 -6.69
CA ILE A 89 4.20 -0.30 -6.02
C ILE A 89 4.55 -0.33 -4.54
N ILE A 90 3.54 -0.37 -3.67
CA ILE A 90 3.72 -0.59 -2.22
C ILE A 90 3.26 -2.00 -1.88
N VAL A 91 4.18 -2.86 -1.50
CA VAL A 91 3.96 -4.29 -1.27
C VAL A 91 4.80 -4.84 -0.11
N PRO A 92 4.17 -5.34 0.95
CA PRO A 92 2.77 -5.15 1.27
C PRO A 92 2.45 -3.69 1.66
N CYS A 93 1.19 -3.27 1.47
CA CYS A 93 0.70 -1.96 1.89
C CYS A 93 -0.16 -2.10 3.14
N SER A 94 0.26 -1.48 4.24
CA SER A 94 -0.53 -1.44 5.48
C SER A 94 -1.69 -0.45 5.38
N VAL A 95 -2.75 -0.68 6.15
CA VAL A 95 -3.91 0.24 6.22
C VAL A 95 -3.54 1.62 6.78
N LYS A 96 -2.47 1.72 7.61
CA LYS A 96 -1.90 3.01 8.00
C LYS A 96 -1.37 3.74 6.76
N THR A 97 -0.55 3.09 5.96
CA THR A 97 0.01 3.67 4.74
C THR A 97 -1.08 4.04 3.73
N LEU A 98 -2.10 3.19 3.57
CA LEU A 98 -3.29 3.48 2.77
C LEU A 98 -3.97 4.78 3.23
N ALA A 99 -4.18 4.94 4.54
CA ALA A 99 -4.81 6.12 5.12
C ALA A 99 -3.94 7.38 4.94
N ASP A 100 -2.64 7.28 5.18
CA ASP A 100 -1.72 8.40 5.03
C ASP A 100 -1.70 8.93 3.59
N ILE A 101 -1.65 8.03 2.59
CA ILE A 101 -1.70 8.42 1.18
C ILE A 101 -3.06 9.04 0.83
N ALA A 102 -4.17 8.45 1.32
CA ALA A 102 -5.52 8.94 1.04
C ALA A 102 -5.76 10.36 1.61
N HIS A 103 -5.02 10.75 2.65
CA HIS A 103 -5.16 12.05 3.30
C HIS A 103 -3.97 12.99 3.03
N GLY A 104 -3.03 12.61 2.17
CA GLY A 104 -1.90 13.45 1.77
C GLY A 104 -0.84 13.62 2.86
N HIS A 105 -0.77 12.70 3.81
CA HIS A 105 0.30 12.70 4.82
C HIS A 105 1.59 12.18 4.21
N SER A 106 2.63 13.01 4.17
CA SER A 106 3.90 12.70 3.49
C SER A 106 5.13 12.83 4.42
N GLY A 107 4.96 12.53 5.71
CA GLY A 107 6.02 12.65 6.73
C GLY A 107 7.17 11.64 6.58
N GLU A 108 6.93 10.50 5.95
CA GLU A 108 7.93 9.46 5.66
C GLU A 108 8.16 9.38 4.15
N LEU A 109 9.35 8.95 3.72
CA LEU A 109 9.72 8.93 2.30
C LEU A 109 8.80 8.02 1.46
N VAL A 110 8.34 6.90 2.02
CA VAL A 110 7.40 6.01 1.33
C VAL A 110 6.09 6.72 0.97
N HIS A 111 5.56 7.54 1.88
CA HIS A 111 4.35 8.33 1.65
C HIS A 111 4.63 9.51 0.70
N ARG A 112 5.79 10.18 0.86
CA ARG A 112 6.20 11.27 -0.03
C ARG A 112 6.38 10.78 -1.47
N ALA A 113 7.02 9.64 -1.68
CA ALA A 113 7.18 9.07 -3.01
C ALA A 113 5.83 8.72 -3.66
N ALA A 114 4.88 8.19 -2.89
CA ALA A 114 3.52 7.92 -3.36
C ALA A 114 2.78 9.21 -3.75
N ASP A 115 2.87 10.27 -2.93
CA ASP A 115 2.31 11.60 -3.23
C ASP A 115 2.89 12.18 -4.53
N VAL A 116 4.21 12.07 -4.70
CA VAL A 116 4.88 12.50 -5.95
C VAL A 116 4.36 11.72 -7.15
N VAL A 117 4.26 10.39 -7.05
CA VAL A 117 3.75 9.54 -8.12
C VAL A 117 2.32 9.94 -8.52
N LEU A 118 1.47 10.22 -7.53
CA LEU A 118 0.09 10.66 -7.74
C LEU A 118 0.00 12.03 -8.42
N LYS A 119 0.73 13.04 -7.91
CA LYS A 119 0.68 14.39 -8.50
C LYS A 119 1.23 14.44 -9.92
N GLU A 120 2.19 13.58 -10.24
CA GLU A 120 2.77 13.42 -11.60
C GLU A 120 1.92 12.50 -12.49
N ARG A 121 0.74 12.05 -12.04
CA ARG A 121 -0.16 11.17 -12.78
C ARG A 121 0.51 9.86 -13.25
N ARG A 122 1.50 9.37 -12.48
CA ARG A 122 2.16 8.09 -12.72
C ARG A 122 1.40 6.97 -12.01
N ARG A 123 1.63 5.74 -12.45
CA ARG A 123 0.94 4.57 -11.89
C ARG A 123 1.35 4.30 -10.44
N LEU A 124 0.36 4.20 -9.56
CA LEU A 124 0.54 3.77 -8.18
C LEU A 124 -0.28 2.49 -7.95
N VAL A 125 0.38 1.43 -7.48
CA VAL A 125 -0.25 0.16 -7.11
C VAL A 125 -0.09 -0.04 -5.61
N LEU A 126 -1.18 -0.32 -4.92
CA LEU A 126 -1.18 -0.62 -3.49
C LEU A 126 -1.64 -2.06 -3.26
N ALA A 127 -0.71 -2.92 -2.85
CA ALA A 127 -0.98 -4.29 -2.42
C ALA A 127 -1.47 -4.28 -0.96
N VAL A 128 -2.68 -3.72 -0.76
CA VAL A 128 -3.25 -3.54 0.58
C VAL A 128 -3.49 -4.90 1.23
N ARG A 129 -2.94 -5.10 2.43
CA ARG A 129 -3.11 -6.35 3.17
C ARG A 129 -3.70 -6.07 4.55
N GLU A 130 -4.96 -6.46 4.70
CA GLU A 130 -5.74 -6.43 5.94
C GLU A 130 -6.95 -7.37 5.79
N ALA A 131 -7.41 -7.94 6.90
CA ALA A 131 -8.67 -8.68 6.97
C ALA A 131 -9.14 -8.78 8.44
N PRO A 132 -10.44 -8.53 8.74
CA PRO A 132 -11.47 -7.94 7.87
C PRO A 132 -11.25 -6.45 7.61
N PHE A 133 -11.90 -5.89 6.58
CA PHE A 133 -11.88 -4.45 6.32
C PHE A 133 -12.93 -3.73 7.15
N THR A 134 -12.58 -2.54 7.67
CA THR A 134 -13.54 -1.58 8.21
C THR A 134 -14.04 -0.63 7.13
N ASP A 135 -15.13 0.10 7.40
CA ASP A 135 -15.66 1.13 6.50
C ASP A 135 -14.58 2.18 6.16
N ILE A 136 -13.76 2.59 7.14
CA ILE A 136 -12.66 3.54 6.93
C ILE A 136 -11.65 3.00 5.90
N HIS A 137 -11.30 1.71 5.95
CA HIS A 137 -10.40 1.11 4.98
C HIS A 137 -11.01 1.13 3.58
N LEU A 138 -12.29 0.77 3.46
CA LEU A 138 -13.02 0.74 2.19
C LEU A 138 -13.19 2.14 1.60
N GLU A 139 -13.50 3.14 2.41
CA GLU A 139 -13.59 4.55 1.98
C GLU A 139 -12.24 5.08 1.47
N ASN A 140 -11.14 4.80 2.17
CA ASN A 140 -9.81 5.17 1.72
C ASN A 140 -9.42 4.50 0.41
N MET A 141 -9.73 3.20 0.24
CA MET A 141 -9.49 2.49 -1.01
C MET A 141 -10.33 3.09 -2.15
N LEU A 142 -11.61 3.37 -1.91
CA LEU A 142 -12.50 3.99 -2.89
C LEU A 142 -12.01 5.37 -3.31
N LYS A 143 -11.60 6.21 -2.34
CA LYS A 143 -11.04 7.54 -2.59
C LYS A 143 -9.81 7.46 -3.50
N LEU A 144 -8.86 6.61 -3.17
CA LEU A 144 -7.63 6.43 -3.95
C LEU A 144 -7.91 5.82 -5.33
N SER A 145 -8.82 4.85 -5.43
CA SER A 145 -9.22 4.26 -6.70
C SER A 145 -9.81 5.31 -7.67
N ARG A 146 -10.63 6.24 -7.16
CA ARG A 146 -11.17 7.39 -7.94
C ARG A 146 -10.06 8.34 -8.42
N MET A 147 -8.93 8.38 -7.74
CA MET A 147 -7.73 9.15 -8.13
C MET A 147 -6.85 8.40 -9.16
N GLY A 148 -7.21 7.16 -9.52
CA GLY A 148 -6.47 6.33 -10.47
C GLY A 148 -5.45 5.38 -9.82
N VAL A 149 -5.45 5.25 -8.49
CA VAL A 149 -4.62 4.25 -7.80
C VAL A 149 -5.19 2.86 -8.02
N ILE A 150 -4.32 1.91 -8.30
CA ILE A 150 -4.70 0.51 -8.45
C ILE A 150 -4.63 -0.15 -7.06
N ILE A 151 -5.79 -0.50 -6.52
CA ILE A 151 -5.91 -1.28 -5.29
C ILE A 151 -5.86 -2.76 -5.67
N SER A 152 -4.77 -3.43 -5.33
CA SER A 152 -4.51 -4.83 -5.72
C SER A 152 -4.02 -5.67 -4.55
N PRO A 153 -4.90 -6.10 -3.66
CA PRO A 153 -4.55 -6.98 -2.56
C PRO A 153 -3.87 -8.28 -3.04
N PRO A 154 -2.99 -8.89 -2.25
CA PRO A 154 -2.36 -10.17 -2.57
C PRO A 154 -3.38 -11.32 -2.42
N MET A 155 -4.24 -11.49 -3.43
CA MET A 155 -5.23 -12.57 -3.46
C MET A 155 -4.69 -13.74 -4.27
N PRO A 156 -4.62 -14.96 -3.70
CA PRO A 156 -4.15 -16.14 -4.41
C PRO A 156 -5.10 -16.53 -5.54
N ALA A 157 -4.52 -16.95 -6.68
CA ALA A 157 -5.26 -17.48 -7.83
C ALA A 157 -4.98 -18.97 -7.96
N PHE A 158 -6.05 -19.76 -8.15
CA PHE A 158 -5.96 -21.22 -8.20
C PHE A 158 -6.23 -21.81 -9.59
N TYR A 159 -6.66 -21.00 -10.55
CA TYR A 159 -6.99 -21.46 -11.91
C TYR A 159 -5.77 -22.02 -12.68
N ASN A 160 -4.56 -21.62 -12.31
CA ASN A 160 -3.29 -22.09 -12.86
C ASN A 160 -2.75 -23.35 -12.14
N ARG A 161 -3.54 -23.94 -11.20
CA ARG A 161 -3.20 -25.15 -10.43
C ARG A 161 -1.84 -25.05 -9.72
N PRO A 162 -1.62 -24.07 -8.83
CA PRO A 162 -0.37 -23.93 -8.12
C PRO A 162 -0.07 -25.17 -7.27
N THR A 163 1.19 -25.57 -7.19
CA THR A 163 1.66 -26.73 -6.45
C THR A 163 2.41 -26.36 -5.18
N SER A 164 2.77 -25.09 -5.03
CA SER A 164 3.51 -24.54 -3.89
C SER A 164 2.98 -23.15 -3.51
N ILE A 165 3.40 -22.67 -2.35
CA ILE A 165 3.14 -21.29 -1.92
C ILE A 165 3.91 -20.32 -2.83
N GLU A 166 5.11 -20.69 -3.23
CA GLU A 166 5.95 -19.92 -4.14
C GLU A 166 5.25 -19.68 -5.48
N ASP A 167 4.54 -20.68 -6.02
CA ASP A 167 3.76 -20.52 -7.26
C ASP A 167 2.66 -19.44 -7.10
N LEU A 168 1.98 -19.42 -5.95
CA LEU A 168 0.95 -18.41 -5.64
C LEU A 168 1.56 -17.00 -5.54
N VAL A 169 2.70 -16.89 -4.88
CA VAL A 169 3.42 -15.64 -4.71
C VAL A 169 3.93 -15.13 -6.06
N ASP A 170 4.60 -15.98 -6.84
CA ASP A 170 5.17 -15.63 -8.13
C ASP A 170 4.11 -15.23 -9.16
N HIS A 171 2.97 -15.93 -9.18
CA HIS A 171 1.85 -15.56 -10.02
C HIS A 171 1.32 -14.15 -9.68
N THR A 172 1.15 -13.87 -8.39
CA THR A 172 0.67 -12.55 -7.92
C THR A 172 1.68 -11.45 -8.29
N VAL A 173 2.98 -11.70 -8.08
CA VAL A 173 4.06 -10.77 -8.44
C VAL A 173 4.07 -10.49 -9.94
N ALA A 174 3.97 -11.52 -10.78
CA ALA A 174 3.92 -11.35 -12.23
C ALA A 174 2.72 -10.48 -12.67
N ARG A 175 1.54 -10.68 -12.06
CA ARG A 175 0.35 -9.87 -12.32
C ARG A 175 0.56 -8.39 -11.95
N TRP A 176 1.28 -8.10 -10.86
CA TRP A 176 1.62 -6.71 -10.51
C TRP A 176 2.63 -6.11 -11.48
N LEU A 177 3.62 -6.87 -11.94
CA LEU A 177 4.61 -6.41 -12.92
C LEU A 177 3.96 -6.15 -14.29
N ASP A 178 2.98 -6.95 -14.69
CA ASP A 178 2.15 -6.70 -15.89
C ASP A 178 1.49 -5.31 -15.85
N LEU A 179 1.06 -4.85 -14.68
CA LEU A 179 0.48 -3.51 -14.53
C LEU A 179 1.46 -2.39 -14.93
N PHE A 180 2.75 -2.64 -14.90
CA PHE A 180 3.80 -1.71 -15.33
C PHE A 180 4.36 -2.02 -16.72
N GLY A 181 3.79 -3.00 -17.44
CA GLY A 181 4.32 -3.45 -18.72
C GLY A 181 5.70 -4.11 -18.60
N ILE A 182 5.94 -4.79 -17.48
CA ILE A 182 7.16 -5.54 -17.22
C ILE A 182 6.83 -7.02 -17.34
N GLU A 183 7.34 -7.65 -18.40
CA GLU A 183 7.13 -9.08 -18.61
C GLU A 183 8.15 -9.90 -17.83
N VAL A 184 7.66 -10.92 -17.12
CA VAL A 184 8.48 -11.92 -16.43
C VAL A 184 7.97 -13.32 -16.79
N ALA A 185 8.91 -14.20 -17.08
CA ALA A 185 8.61 -15.55 -17.57
C ALA A 185 8.10 -16.52 -16.48
N THR A 186 7.94 -16.05 -15.23
CA THR A 186 7.76 -16.90 -14.04
C THR A 186 6.32 -17.33 -13.77
N ALA A 187 5.32 -16.83 -14.50
CA ALA A 187 3.93 -17.17 -14.21
C ALA A 187 3.20 -17.77 -15.41
N ALA A 188 2.51 -18.87 -15.19
CA ALA A 188 1.57 -19.42 -16.16
C ALA A 188 0.44 -18.40 -16.40
N ARG A 189 0.25 -18.01 -17.67
CA ARG A 189 -0.83 -17.10 -18.08
C ARG A 189 -2.06 -17.90 -18.47
N TRP A 190 -3.24 -17.34 -18.21
CA TRP A 190 -4.49 -17.90 -18.67
C TRP A 190 -4.56 -17.89 -20.20
N THR A 191 -4.67 -19.09 -20.81
CA THR A 191 -4.72 -19.26 -22.28
C THR A 191 -6.14 -19.34 -22.83
N GLY A 192 -7.15 -19.34 -21.97
CA GLY A 192 -8.55 -19.53 -22.37
C GLY A 192 -9.00 -20.99 -22.40
N GLU A 193 -8.09 -21.95 -22.19
CA GLU A 193 -8.41 -23.37 -22.19
C GLU A 193 -8.70 -23.86 -20.77
N MET A 194 -9.94 -24.22 -20.48
CA MET A 194 -10.25 -25.09 -19.35
C MET A 194 -9.91 -26.51 -19.78
N GLY A 195 -8.78 -27.04 -19.31
CA GLY A 195 -8.40 -28.41 -19.61
C GLY A 195 -9.56 -29.37 -19.33
N THR A 196 -9.97 -30.13 -20.31
CA THR A 196 -10.96 -31.22 -20.21
C THR A 196 -10.38 -32.44 -19.47
N GLY A 197 -9.27 -32.27 -18.76
CA GLY A 197 -8.59 -33.31 -18.01
C GLY A 197 -9.53 -33.90 -16.95
N THR A 198 -9.61 -35.23 -16.95
CA THR A 198 -10.22 -36.00 -15.87
C THR A 198 -9.80 -35.42 -14.51
N PRO A 199 -10.75 -35.08 -13.62
CA PRO A 199 -10.40 -34.56 -12.32
C PRO A 199 -9.41 -35.52 -11.66
N PRO A 200 -8.34 -35.03 -11.02
CA PRO A 200 -7.44 -35.87 -10.28
C PRO A 200 -8.26 -36.71 -9.27
N PRO A 201 -7.87 -37.94 -9.01
CA PRO A 201 -8.59 -38.77 -8.04
C PRO A 201 -8.73 -37.98 -6.73
N PRO A 202 -9.86 -38.12 -6.03
CA PRO A 202 -10.09 -37.39 -4.79
C PRO A 202 -8.90 -37.63 -3.86
N VAL A 203 -8.25 -36.51 -3.48
CA VAL A 203 -7.19 -36.59 -2.47
C VAL A 203 -7.86 -37.11 -1.22
N ASN A 204 -7.51 -38.34 -0.82
CA ASN A 204 -7.99 -38.89 0.42
C ASN A 204 -7.34 -38.11 1.57
N LEU A 205 -8.04 -37.04 1.96
CA LEU A 205 -7.70 -36.26 3.15
C LEU A 205 -8.04 -37.16 4.36
N SER A 206 -7.29 -38.25 4.55
CA SER A 206 -7.29 -38.90 5.84
C SER A 206 -7.05 -37.83 6.89
N PRO A 207 -7.97 -37.64 7.87
CA PRO A 207 -7.78 -36.61 8.87
C PRO A 207 -6.43 -36.86 9.54
N ALA A 208 -5.48 -35.96 9.31
CA ALA A 208 -4.23 -35.98 10.04
C ALA A 208 -4.65 -36.01 11.52
N ARG A 209 -4.36 -37.10 12.20
CA ARG A 209 -4.59 -37.20 13.64
C ARG A 209 -3.67 -36.19 14.29
N HIS A 210 -4.14 -34.93 14.34
CA HIS A 210 -3.54 -33.93 15.23
C HIS A 210 -3.72 -34.47 16.64
N ARG A 211 -2.69 -35.17 17.15
CA ARG A 211 -2.56 -35.35 18.58
C ARG A 211 -2.44 -33.94 19.16
N HIS A 212 -3.57 -33.37 19.57
CA HIS A 212 -3.53 -32.27 20.51
C HIS A 212 -2.86 -32.81 21.77
N THR A 213 -1.55 -32.69 21.85
CA THR A 213 -0.86 -32.68 23.13
C THR A 213 -1.41 -31.44 23.85
N ARG A 214 -2.43 -31.69 24.69
CA ARG A 214 -2.83 -30.66 25.65
C ARG A 214 -1.59 -30.37 26.48
N VAL A 215 -0.92 -29.27 26.19
CA VAL A 215 0.00 -28.65 27.13
C VAL A 215 -0.90 -28.19 28.28
N PRO A 216 -0.77 -28.75 29.48
CA PRO A 216 -1.56 -28.26 30.60
C PRO A 216 -1.26 -26.78 30.80
N PRO A 217 -2.26 -25.94 31.11
CA PRO A 217 -2.00 -24.55 31.44
C PRO A 217 -0.99 -24.47 32.58
N PRO A 218 -0.07 -23.50 32.56
CA PRO A 218 0.85 -23.30 33.68
C PRO A 218 0.07 -23.15 34.98
N PRO A 219 0.59 -23.66 36.11
CA PRO A 219 -0.07 -23.51 37.41
C PRO A 219 -0.32 -22.04 37.69
N LEU A 220 -1.54 -21.70 38.13
CA LEU A 220 -1.90 -20.35 38.45
C LEU A 220 -1.03 -19.90 39.65
N ASP A 221 -0.31 -18.81 39.49
CA ASP A 221 0.42 -18.15 40.57
C ASP A 221 -0.60 -17.63 41.62
N PRO A 222 -0.57 -18.12 42.83
CA PRO A 222 -1.53 -17.71 43.87
C PRO A 222 -1.33 -16.24 44.32
N SER A 223 -0.25 -15.57 43.89
CA SER A 223 0.06 -14.18 44.25
C SER A 223 -0.50 -13.15 43.28
N SER A 224 -1.10 -13.56 42.13
CA SER A 224 -1.71 -12.61 41.19
C SER A 224 -3.01 -12.01 41.74
N PRO A 225 -3.17 -10.68 41.78
CA PRO A 225 -4.41 -10.05 42.25
C PRO A 225 -5.58 -10.45 41.35
N ARG A 226 -6.61 -11.05 41.95
CA ARG A 226 -7.84 -11.40 41.22
C ARG A 226 -8.56 -10.11 40.82
N HIS A 227 -8.62 -9.80 39.55
CA HIS A 227 -9.57 -8.83 39.03
C HIS A 227 -10.99 -9.36 39.25
N PRO A 228 -11.91 -8.58 39.85
CA PRO A 228 -13.28 -8.98 39.98
C PRO A 228 -13.92 -9.13 38.61
N GLN A 229 -14.40 -10.33 38.29
CA GLN A 229 -15.21 -10.56 37.09
C GLN A 229 -16.60 -9.95 37.36
N THR A 230 -16.78 -8.68 37.06
CA THR A 230 -18.08 -8.04 36.94
C THR A 230 -18.39 -7.88 35.47
N GLY A 231 -19.07 -8.85 34.90
CA GLY A 231 -19.49 -8.80 33.51
C GLY A 231 -20.61 -9.79 33.27
N ALA A 232 -21.86 -9.35 33.52
CA ALA A 232 -23.00 -10.00 32.91
C ALA A 232 -22.85 -9.96 31.40
N PRO A 233 -23.25 -11.01 30.65
CA PRO A 233 -23.18 -10.97 29.20
C PRO A 233 -24.02 -9.81 28.67
N PRO A 234 -23.57 -9.09 27.61
CA PRO A 234 -24.38 -8.02 27.04
C PRO A 234 -25.73 -8.57 26.57
N PRO A 235 -26.82 -7.81 26.73
CA PRO A 235 -28.13 -8.22 26.24
C PRO A 235 -28.12 -8.45 24.75
N PRO A 236 -28.93 -9.37 24.20
CA PRO A 236 -29.02 -9.61 22.78
C PRO A 236 -29.43 -8.33 22.05
N ILE A 237 -28.80 -8.06 20.94
CA ILE A 237 -29.07 -6.90 20.07
C ILE A 237 -30.47 -7.10 19.47
N ASP A 238 -31.42 -6.26 19.86
CA ASP A 238 -32.76 -6.22 19.27
C ASP A 238 -32.70 -5.55 17.89
N LEU A 239 -32.79 -6.35 16.83
CA LEU A 239 -32.81 -5.90 15.44
C LEU A 239 -34.19 -5.42 14.98
N SER A 240 -35.20 -5.36 15.86
CA SER A 240 -36.59 -5.02 15.51
C SER A 240 -36.92 -3.52 15.55
N SER A 241 -35.99 -2.67 15.99
CA SER A 241 -36.26 -1.22 16.08
C SER A 241 -36.22 -0.56 14.70
N PRO A 242 -37.28 0.14 14.24
CA PRO A 242 -37.28 0.84 12.98
C PRO A 242 -36.30 2.00 12.99
N ARG A 243 -35.49 2.10 11.92
CA ARG A 243 -34.53 3.20 11.71
C ARG A 243 -35.25 4.55 11.83
N ARG A 244 -34.82 5.38 12.79
CA ARG A 244 -35.26 6.77 12.88
C ARG A 244 -34.91 7.51 11.59
N LYS A 245 -35.90 8.12 10.95
CA LYS A 245 -35.71 9.05 9.83
C LYS A 245 -34.90 10.27 10.32
N PRO A 246 -33.93 10.78 9.55
CA PRO A 246 -33.26 12.02 9.92
C PRO A 246 -34.26 13.18 9.96
N GLY A 247 -34.26 13.90 11.07
CA GLY A 247 -35.07 15.12 11.24
C GLY A 247 -34.57 16.25 10.35
N PRO A 248 -35.43 17.27 10.07
CA PRO A 248 -35.04 18.38 9.21
C PRO A 248 -33.89 19.20 9.80
N SER A 249 -32.91 19.48 8.93
CA SER A 249 -31.73 20.32 9.19
C SER A 249 -32.13 21.68 9.75
N ALA A 250 -31.61 22.04 10.91
CA ALA A 250 -31.78 23.38 11.48
C ALA A 250 -31.00 24.40 10.64
N ASN A 251 -31.70 25.47 10.23
CA ASN A 251 -31.18 26.64 9.52
C ASN A 251 -30.00 27.27 10.28
N VAL A 252 -28.85 27.41 9.58
CA VAL A 252 -27.75 28.27 9.98
C VAL A 252 -28.05 29.67 9.47
N PRO A 253 -28.04 30.73 10.31
CA PRO A 253 -28.29 32.09 9.82
C PRO A 253 -27.08 32.61 9.02
N SER A 254 -27.40 33.17 7.83
CA SER A 254 -26.51 33.89 6.93
C SER A 254 -25.97 35.14 7.61
N ALA A 255 -24.65 35.23 7.79
CA ALA A 255 -24.01 36.48 8.21
C ALA A 255 -23.86 37.41 7.00
N THR A 256 -24.58 38.52 7.04
CA THR A 256 -24.56 39.63 6.07
C THR A 256 -23.23 40.34 6.15
N ALA A 257 -22.45 40.35 5.07
CA ALA A 257 -21.24 41.14 4.95
C ALA A 257 -21.59 42.60 4.65
N THR A 258 -21.28 43.48 5.58
CA THR A 258 -21.37 44.94 5.41
C THR A 258 -20.16 45.43 4.62
N ARG A 259 -20.46 45.99 3.44
CA ARG A 259 -19.53 46.62 2.51
C ARG A 259 -19.24 48.06 3.01
N ALA A 260 -18.00 48.31 3.45
CA ALA A 260 -17.52 49.68 3.65
C ALA A 260 -16.67 50.12 2.46
N SER A 261 -17.24 51.02 1.71
CA SER A 261 -16.61 51.84 0.65
C SER A 261 -15.66 52.85 1.27
N ARG A 262 -14.44 52.95 0.79
CA ARG A 262 -13.69 54.22 0.79
C ARG A 262 -12.93 54.40 -0.52
N ALA A 263 -13.29 55.49 -1.16
CA ALA A 263 -12.79 55.99 -2.41
C ALA A 263 -11.49 56.82 -2.25
N ASN A 264 -10.79 56.95 -3.37
CA ASN A 264 -10.03 58.13 -3.84
C ASN A 264 -8.65 58.41 -3.23
N THR A 265 -7.62 58.86 -3.92
CA THR A 265 -7.37 59.35 -5.29
C THR A 265 -5.84 59.38 -5.51
N PRO A 266 -5.33 59.60 -6.72
CA PRO A 266 -3.94 59.34 -7.10
C PRO A 266 -3.05 60.58 -6.94
N SER A 267 -1.73 60.35 -6.83
CA SER A 267 -0.75 61.42 -7.11
C SER A 267 0.44 60.83 -7.88
N ALA A 268 0.61 61.42 -9.06
CA ALA A 268 1.73 61.27 -9.95
C ALA A 268 2.99 61.94 -9.39
N THR A 269 4.16 61.41 -9.70
CA THR A 269 5.28 62.20 -10.25
C THR A 269 6.46 61.25 -10.60
N GLU A 270 6.80 61.27 -11.85
CA GLU A 270 8.07 60.92 -12.48
C GLU A 270 9.01 62.18 -12.41
N PRO A 271 10.26 62.23 -12.92
CA PRO A 271 11.37 61.26 -13.08
C PRO A 271 12.74 61.85 -12.65
N ALA A 272 13.82 61.14 -12.76
CA ALA A 272 15.17 61.57 -13.23
C ALA A 272 16.23 60.50 -12.90
N LYS A 273 16.81 59.88 -13.88
CA LYS A 273 18.04 60.13 -14.66
C LYS A 273 19.39 60.07 -13.89
N ARG A 274 20.26 59.23 -14.50
CA ARG A 274 21.73 59.29 -14.60
C ARG A 274 22.56 58.81 -13.41
N THR A 275 23.70 58.20 -13.51
CA THR A 275 24.67 57.76 -14.56
C THR A 275 25.78 56.94 -13.88
N ARG A 276 26.36 56.03 -14.61
CA ARG A 276 27.76 55.54 -14.65
C ARG A 276 28.66 55.64 -13.38
N LYS A 277 29.15 54.57 -12.92
CA LYS A 277 30.55 54.11 -13.18
C LYS A 277 30.64 52.61 -13.03
#